data_963140b400c945b72b6d3bf9d5d21f6f
#
_entry.id   963140b400c945b72b6d3bf9d5d21f6f
#
_cell.length_a   1.000
_cell.length_b   1.000
_cell.length_c   1.000
_cell.angle_alpha   90.00
_cell.angle_beta   90.00
_cell.angle_gamma   90.00
#
_symmetry.space_group_name_H-M   'P 1'
#
loop_
_entity.id
_entity.type
_entity.pdbx_description
1 polymer ?
#
loop_
_entity_poly.entity_id
_entity_poly.type
_entity_poly.pdbx_seq_one_letter_code
_entity_poly.pdbx_strand_id
1 'polypeptide(L)'
;MLENPAPSPRTSPATLNLSTADTGAACRARPERSPTGNRSARRRRAARTGVPTGSPELDWLRQSLHACDLLTRVHSISPPDRALVAFAIEWAPYGGADAEDLFIRFGVQRNRFLHLLQAAMTPRPSDLGHLRNLKTTLCNDLLRAWNDTHHSEK
;
A
#
# COMPACT_ATOMS: atom_id res chain seq x y z
N MET A 1 15.90 -22.42 -53.73
CA MET A 1 16.34 -21.26 -54.50
C MET A 1 15.33 -20.16 -54.25
N LEU A 2 15.73 -19.23 -53.51
CA LEU A 2 15.58 -17.80 -53.66
C LEU A 2 15.81 -17.16 -52.29
N GLU A 3 16.89 -16.45 -52.31
CA GLU A 3 17.55 -15.70 -51.26
C GLU A 3 16.74 -14.53 -50.79
N ASN A 4 16.93 -14.27 -49.51
CA ASN A 4 16.49 -13.07 -48.82
C ASN A 4 17.66 -12.08 -48.71
N PRO A 5 17.52 -10.80 -49.02
CA PRO A 5 18.47 -9.79 -48.57
C PRO A 5 17.89 -8.94 -47.46
N ALA A 6 18.67 -8.82 -46.38
CA ALA A 6 18.50 -7.84 -45.32
C ALA A 6 18.80 -6.42 -45.84
N PRO A 7 18.26 -5.39 -45.22
CA PRO A 7 18.85 -4.06 -45.25
C PRO A 7 19.43 -3.63 -43.90
N SER A 8 20.60 -3.05 -44.04
CA SER A 8 21.52 -2.50 -43.07
C SER A 8 21.03 -1.22 -42.38
N PRO A 9 21.74 -0.80 -41.30
CA PRO A 9 21.34 0.28 -40.43
C PRO A 9 21.78 1.64 -40.95
N ARG A 10 21.02 2.67 -40.67
CA ARG A 10 21.42 4.06 -40.85
C ARG A 10 21.69 4.74 -39.54
N THR A 11 22.93 5.02 -39.35
CA THR A 11 23.55 5.96 -38.42
C THR A 11 23.09 7.39 -38.67
N SER A 12 22.80 8.13 -37.63
CA SER A 12 22.66 9.58 -37.70
C SER A 12 23.52 10.26 -36.66
N PRO A 13 24.23 11.32 -37.03
CA PRO A 13 25.11 12.01 -36.10
C PRO A 13 24.45 13.21 -35.39
N ALA A 14 24.98 13.44 -34.23
CA ALA A 14 25.03 14.60 -33.38
C ALA A 14 24.69 15.97 -34.00
N THR A 15 24.01 16.80 -33.22
CA THR A 15 24.25 18.24 -33.26
C THR A 15 24.25 18.79 -31.82
N LEU A 16 25.42 19.19 -31.41
CA LEU A 16 25.71 20.04 -30.27
C LEU A 16 25.10 21.44 -30.52
N ASN A 17 24.37 21.97 -29.55
CA ASN A 17 24.23 23.40 -29.40
C ASN A 17 24.45 23.77 -27.94
N LEU A 18 25.65 24.26 -27.71
CA LEU A 18 25.95 25.17 -26.60
C LEU A 18 25.28 26.51 -26.90
N SER A 19 24.52 27.04 -25.98
CA SER A 19 24.34 28.47 -25.84
C SER A 19 24.15 28.83 -24.38
N THR A 20 25.15 29.49 -23.86
CA THR A 20 25.23 30.22 -22.61
C THR A 20 24.28 31.42 -22.63
N ALA A 21 23.52 31.63 -21.58
CA ALA A 21 23.16 32.95 -21.02
C ALA A 21 22.55 32.80 -19.65
N ASP A 22 23.34 33.05 -18.70
CA ASP A 22 23.15 33.78 -17.45
C ASP A 22 21.89 34.67 -17.42
N THR A 23 21.04 34.46 -16.43
CA THR A 23 20.36 35.52 -15.70
C THR A 23 19.75 34.93 -14.41
N GLY A 24 20.28 35.38 -13.29
CA GLY A 24 19.79 35.08 -11.96
C GLY A 24 18.33 35.51 -11.75
N ALA A 25 17.55 34.62 -11.27
CA ALA A 25 16.33 34.93 -10.55
C ALA A 25 16.25 34.01 -9.32
N ALA A 26 16.42 34.62 -8.17
CA ALA A 26 16.24 34.02 -6.88
C ALA A 26 14.80 33.46 -6.77
N CYS A 27 14.60 32.20 -7.09
CA CYS A 27 13.40 31.48 -6.67
C CYS A 27 13.56 31.19 -5.18
N ARG A 28 12.85 31.98 -4.39
CA ARG A 28 12.57 31.70 -2.99
C ARG A 28 12.10 30.26 -2.87
N ALA A 29 12.89 29.46 -2.20
CA ALA A 29 12.53 28.12 -1.78
C ALA A 29 11.22 28.21 -1.00
N ARG A 30 10.15 27.76 -1.62
CA ARG A 30 8.88 27.48 -0.94
C ARG A 30 9.18 26.33 0.00
N PRO A 31 8.93 26.45 1.31
CA PRO A 31 9.15 25.32 2.20
C PRO A 31 8.24 24.18 1.75
N GLU A 32 8.84 23.09 1.31
CA GLU A 32 8.18 21.83 1.06
C GLU A 32 7.52 21.41 2.38
N ARG A 33 6.21 21.58 2.44
CA ARG A 33 5.41 20.99 3.50
C ARG A 33 5.46 19.48 3.31
N SER A 34 6.35 18.84 4.04
CA SER A 34 6.43 17.39 4.14
C SER A 34 5.06 16.84 4.51
N PRO A 35 4.50 15.90 3.74
CA PRO A 35 3.18 15.31 4.01
C PRO A 35 3.17 14.35 5.20
N THR A 36 4.22 14.35 6.02
CA THR A 36 4.41 13.47 7.18
C THR A 36 3.57 13.86 8.40
N GLY A 37 2.89 15.01 8.39
CA GLY A 37 2.24 15.54 9.59
C GLY A 37 1.01 14.77 10.08
N ASN A 38 0.26 14.14 9.17
CA ASN A 38 -1.06 13.60 9.53
C ASN A 38 -1.00 12.16 10.09
N ARG A 39 -0.05 11.34 9.60
CA ARG A 39 0.19 10.00 10.15
C ARG A 39 0.64 10.04 11.61
N SER A 40 1.54 10.97 11.91
CA SER A 40 2.04 11.16 13.28
C SER A 40 0.97 11.71 14.21
N ALA A 41 0.05 12.54 13.73
CA ALA A 41 -1.02 13.12 14.53
C ALA A 41 -2.07 12.06 14.92
N ARG A 42 -2.47 11.17 14.00
CA ARG A 42 -3.40 10.07 14.30
C ARG A 42 -2.77 9.00 15.20
N ARG A 43 -1.53 8.58 14.91
CA ARG A 43 -0.78 7.67 15.79
C ARG A 43 -0.54 8.29 17.18
N ARG A 44 -0.26 9.61 17.26
CA ARG A 44 -0.10 10.32 18.54
C ARG A 44 -1.41 10.48 19.29
N ARG A 45 -2.54 10.63 18.61
CA ARG A 45 -3.86 10.70 19.25
C ARG A 45 -4.26 9.35 19.85
N ALA A 46 -4.00 8.24 19.14
CA ALA A 46 -4.19 6.89 19.66
C ALA A 46 -3.23 6.55 20.81
N ALA A 47 -1.97 7.02 20.74
CA ALA A 47 -1.02 6.86 21.85
C ALA A 47 -1.39 7.66 23.10
N ARG A 48 -2.15 8.75 22.96
CA ARG A 48 -2.64 9.55 24.10
C ARG A 48 -3.85 8.93 24.80
N THR A 49 -4.58 8.02 24.17
CA THR A 49 -5.70 7.30 24.81
C THR A 49 -5.24 6.09 25.63
N GLY A 50 -3.91 5.99 25.92
CA GLY A 50 -3.39 5.04 26.91
C GLY A 50 -3.85 3.60 26.65
N VAL A 51 -3.52 3.06 25.46
CA VAL A 51 -3.73 1.62 25.20
C VAL A 51 -2.85 0.85 26.17
N PRO A 52 -3.40 0.09 27.14
CA PRO A 52 -2.61 -0.68 28.07
C PRO A 52 -1.76 -1.68 27.30
N THR A 53 -0.49 -1.80 27.69
CA THR A 53 0.46 -2.80 27.18
C THR A 53 -0.10 -4.19 27.47
N GLY A 54 -0.80 -4.80 26.49
CA GLY A 54 -1.52 -6.07 26.66
C GLY A 54 -3.00 -5.98 26.31
N SER A 55 -3.44 -4.93 25.59
CA SER A 55 -4.82 -4.88 25.10
C SER A 55 -5.06 -5.93 24.02
N PRO A 56 -6.27 -6.53 23.99
CA PRO A 56 -6.64 -7.53 22.98
C PRO A 56 -6.45 -7.02 21.53
N GLU A 57 -6.52 -5.71 21.33
CA GLU A 57 -6.27 -5.07 20.03
C GLU A 57 -4.82 -5.19 19.58
N LEU A 58 -3.85 -5.02 20.50
CA LEU A 58 -2.43 -5.19 20.20
C LEU A 58 -2.08 -6.66 19.92
N ASP A 59 -2.70 -7.58 20.62
CA ASP A 59 -2.50 -9.02 20.41
C ASP A 59 -3.09 -9.43 19.06
N TRP A 60 -4.29 -8.94 18.72
CA TRP A 60 -4.88 -9.15 17.40
C TRP A 60 -3.99 -8.60 16.28
N LEU A 61 -3.45 -7.37 16.45
CA LEU A 61 -2.56 -6.74 15.47
C LEU A 61 -1.31 -7.58 15.20
N ARG A 62 -0.64 -8.04 16.27
CA ARG A 62 0.55 -8.89 16.18
C ARG A 62 0.23 -10.22 15.49
N GLN A 63 -0.86 -10.85 15.89
CA GLN A 63 -1.30 -12.12 15.33
C GLN A 63 -1.64 -11.99 13.84
N SER A 64 -2.33 -10.92 13.46
CA SER A 64 -2.68 -10.63 12.07
C SER A 64 -1.45 -10.36 11.20
N LEU A 65 -0.47 -9.59 11.69
CA LEU A 65 0.79 -9.37 10.99
C LEU A 65 1.60 -10.68 10.84
N HIS A 66 1.63 -11.50 11.89
CA HIS A 66 2.29 -12.81 11.82
C HIS A 66 1.61 -13.74 10.79
N ALA A 67 0.28 -13.74 10.74
CA ALA A 67 -0.48 -14.48 9.73
C ALA A 67 -0.16 -13.98 8.31
N CYS A 68 -0.07 -12.67 8.09
CA CYS A 68 0.32 -12.07 6.83
C CYS A 68 1.74 -12.51 6.40
N ASP A 69 2.68 -12.51 7.34
CA ASP A 69 4.05 -12.97 7.08
C ASP A 69 4.13 -14.47 6.76
N LEU A 70 3.35 -15.29 7.45
CA LEU A 70 3.24 -16.72 7.16
C LEU A 70 2.71 -16.96 5.73
N LEU A 71 1.61 -16.29 5.35
CA LEU A 71 1.03 -16.39 4.01
C LEU A 71 2.02 -15.98 2.91
N THR A 72 2.88 -15.01 3.20
CA THR A 72 3.94 -14.58 2.27
C THR A 72 5.04 -15.64 2.16
N ARG A 73 5.50 -16.19 3.27
CA ARG A 73 6.55 -17.21 3.30
C ARG A 73 6.17 -18.48 2.55
N VAL A 74 4.89 -18.87 2.61
CA VAL A 74 4.37 -20.03 1.89
C VAL A 74 3.91 -19.69 0.46
N HIS A 75 4.22 -18.48 -0.02
CA HIS A 75 3.86 -17.97 -1.35
C HIS A 75 2.34 -17.97 -1.65
N SER A 76 1.51 -17.97 -0.61
CA SER A 76 0.06 -17.90 -0.75
C SER A 76 -0.42 -16.49 -1.12
N ILE A 77 0.32 -15.45 -0.73
CA ILE A 77 0.15 -14.06 -1.20
C ILE A 77 1.44 -13.54 -1.83
N SER A 78 1.31 -12.61 -2.76
CA SER A 78 2.47 -12.00 -3.43
C SER A 78 3.11 -10.89 -2.56
N PRO A 79 4.39 -10.51 -2.78
CA PRO A 79 5.01 -9.40 -2.06
C PRO A 79 4.25 -8.06 -2.14
N PRO A 80 3.71 -7.63 -3.31
CA PRO A 80 2.88 -6.44 -3.37
C PRO A 80 1.56 -6.59 -2.59
N ASP A 81 0.92 -7.76 -2.64
CA ASP A 81 -0.30 -8.04 -1.87
C ASP A 81 -0.01 -8.00 -0.36
N ARG A 82 1.16 -8.50 0.07
CA ARG A 82 1.60 -8.39 1.47
C ARG A 82 1.64 -6.95 1.95
N ALA A 83 2.19 -6.03 1.13
CA ALA A 83 2.27 -4.62 1.50
C ALA A 83 0.87 -4.00 1.69
N LEU A 84 -0.08 -4.39 0.84
CA LEU A 84 -1.47 -3.96 0.91
C LEU A 84 -2.18 -4.52 2.15
N VAL A 85 -2.03 -5.82 2.42
CA VAL A 85 -2.62 -6.50 3.59
C VAL A 85 -2.02 -5.97 4.89
N ALA A 86 -0.70 -5.81 4.99
CA ALA A 86 -0.04 -5.25 6.16
C ALA A 86 -0.52 -3.82 6.46
N PHE A 87 -0.67 -3.00 5.42
CA PHE A 87 -1.24 -1.66 5.57
C PHE A 87 -2.68 -1.72 6.09
N ALA A 88 -3.50 -2.62 5.57
CA ALA A 88 -4.87 -2.80 6.03
C ALA A 88 -4.93 -3.21 7.52
N ILE A 89 -4.04 -4.10 7.96
CA ILE A 89 -3.92 -4.53 9.36
C ILE A 89 -3.51 -3.36 10.26
N GLU A 90 -2.49 -2.59 9.87
CA GLU A 90 -2.00 -1.45 10.65
C GLU A 90 -3.05 -0.36 10.88
N TRP A 91 -3.96 -0.19 9.91
CA TRP A 91 -5.01 0.83 9.98
C TRP A 91 -6.35 0.31 10.49
N ALA A 92 -6.53 -1.00 10.63
CA ALA A 92 -7.76 -1.61 11.13
C ALA A 92 -8.22 -1.07 12.50
N PRO A 93 -7.33 -0.88 13.52
CA PRO A 93 -7.73 -0.35 14.82
C PRO A 93 -8.27 1.08 14.77
N TYR A 94 -8.02 1.79 13.66
CA TYR A 94 -8.47 3.18 13.46
C TYR A 94 -9.66 3.26 12.50
N GLY A 95 -10.22 2.10 12.12
CA GLY A 95 -11.32 1.99 11.17
C GLY A 95 -10.93 2.24 9.72
N GLY A 96 -9.65 2.09 9.42
CA GLY A 96 -9.08 2.27 8.12
C GLY A 96 -8.35 3.60 7.93
N ALA A 97 -7.69 3.73 6.78
CA ALA A 97 -6.94 4.92 6.41
C ALA A 97 -7.85 5.95 5.72
N ASP A 98 -7.43 7.20 5.76
CA ASP A 98 -8.08 8.27 5.02
C ASP A 98 -7.88 8.14 3.51
N ALA A 99 -8.76 8.79 2.74
CA ALA A 99 -8.68 8.77 1.28
C ALA A 99 -7.35 9.35 0.75
N GLU A 100 -6.79 10.35 1.43
CA GLU A 100 -5.50 10.95 1.11
C GLU A 100 -4.34 9.96 1.31
N ASP A 101 -4.32 9.25 2.45
CA ASP A 101 -3.29 8.24 2.75
C ASP A 101 -3.31 7.08 1.74
N LEU A 102 -4.51 6.63 1.36
CA LEU A 102 -4.70 5.58 0.36
C LEU A 102 -4.23 6.04 -1.02
N PHE A 103 -4.55 7.27 -1.39
CA PHE A 103 -4.15 7.81 -2.68
C PHE A 103 -2.64 8.01 -2.76
N ILE A 104 -2.00 8.56 -1.72
CA ILE A 104 -0.55 8.76 -1.66
C ILE A 104 0.20 7.42 -1.69
N ARG A 105 -0.29 6.41 -0.97
CA ARG A 105 0.42 5.14 -0.81
C ARG A 105 0.21 4.18 -1.98
N PHE A 106 -1.03 4.11 -2.49
CA PHE A 106 -1.45 3.11 -3.47
C PHE A 106 -2.05 3.72 -4.74
N GLY A 107 -2.29 5.03 -4.78
CA GLY A 107 -2.93 5.71 -5.92
C GLY A 107 -4.40 5.35 -6.13
N VAL A 108 -5.09 4.87 -5.08
CA VAL A 108 -6.46 4.35 -5.18
C VAL A 108 -7.39 4.96 -4.14
N GLN A 109 -8.68 4.96 -4.45
CA GLN A 109 -9.74 5.32 -3.51
C GLN A 109 -10.08 4.11 -2.60
N ARG A 110 -10.75 4.38 -1.46
CA ARG A 110 -11.11 3.39 -0.43
C ARG A 110 -11.83 2.17 -1.00
N ASN A 111 -12.85 2.35 -1.81
CA ASN A 111 -13.60 1.23 -2.40
C ASN A 111 -12.68 0.35 -3.27
N ARG A 112 -11.83 0.95 -4.07
CA ARG A 112 -10.87 0.22 -4.90
C ARG A 112 -9.85 -0.51 -4.05
N PHE A 113 -9.37 0.10 -2.96
CA PHE A 113 -8.47 -0.53 -2.01
C PHE A 113 -9.09 -1.78 -1.38
N LEU A 114 -10.34 -1.71 -0.92
CA LEU A 114 -11.05 -2.87 -0.35
C LEU A 114 -11.23 -4.00 -1.37
N HIS A 115 -11.52 -3.68 -2.63
CA HIS A 115 -11.55 -4.69 -3.70
C HIS A 115 -10.19 -5.35 -3.93
N LEU A 116 -9.11 -4.58 -3.93
CA LEU A 116 -7.75 -5.11 -4.05
C LEU A 116 -7.39 -6.00 -2.86
N LEU A 117 -7.79 -5.61 -1.64
CA LEU A 117 -7.62 -6.40 -0.43
C LEU A 117 -8.34 -7.75 -0.53
N GLN A 118 -9.60 -7.75 -0.95
CA GLN A 118 -10.36 -8.98 -1.18
C GLN A 118 -9.70 -9.88 -2.24
N ALA A 119 -9.25 -9.29 -3.36
CA ALA A 119 -8.57 -10.03 -4.41
C ALA A 119 -7.27 -10.66 -3.92
N ALA A 120 -6.46 -9.92 -3.15
CA ALA A 120 -5.19 -10.38 -2.56
C ALA A 120 -5.42 -11.55 -1.58
N MET A 121 -6.53 -11.52 -0.84
CA MET A 121 -6.89 -12.52 0.16
C MET A 121 -7.78 -13.64 -0.39
N THR A 122 -8.08 -13.64 -1.69
CA THR A 122 -8.83 -14.74 -2.31
C THR A 122 -8.05 -16.06 -2.21
N PRO A 123 -8.65 -17.12 -1.66
CA PRO A 123 -7.99 -18.42 -1.56
C PRO A 123 -7.63 -18.97 -2.94
N ARG A 124 -6.42 -19.46 -3.09
CA ARG A 124 -5.95 -20.12 -4.32
C ARG A 124 -6.29 -21.61 -4.30
N PRO A 125 -6.47 -22.26 -5.44
CA PRO A 125 -6.66 -23.72 -5.48
C PRO A 125 -5.51 -24.49 -4.84
N SER A 126 -4.28 -23.96 -4.91
CA SER A 126 -3.07 -24.52 -4.33
C SER A 126 -2.94 -24.34 -2.82
N ASP A 127 -3.76 -23.46 -2.21
CA ASP A 127 -3.70 -23.22 -0.77
C ASP A 127 -4.24 -24.44 -0.01
N LEU A 128 -3.52 -24.85 1.02
CA LEU A 128 -3.99 -25.86 1.95
C LEU A 128 -5.20 -25.35 2.73
N GLY A 129 -6.04 -26.27 3.23
CA GLY A 129 -7.30 -25.93 3.89
C GLY A 129 -7.15 -24.91 5.03
N HIS A 130 -6.11 -25.07 5.87
CA HIS A 130 -5.84 -24.13 6.96
C HIS A 130 -5.42 -22.73 6.46
N LEU A 131 -4.70 -22.63 5.33
CA LEU A 131 -4.34 -21.35 4.73
C LEU A 131 -5.56 -20.63 4.11
N ARG A 132 -6.46 -21.40 3.50
CA ARG A 132 -7.75 -20.87 3.01
C ARG A 132 -8.56 -20.29 4.14
N ASN A 133 -8.71 -21.02 5.25
CA ASN A 133 -9.42 -20.54 6.42
C ASN A 133 -8.76 -19.29 7.01
N LEU A 134 -7.43 -19.29 7.13
CA LEU A 134 -6.68 -18.15 7.63
C LEU A 134 -6.90 -16.89 6.77
N LYS A 135 -6.82 -17.02 5.44
CA LYS A 135 -7.12 -15.92 4.51
C LYS A 135 -8.54 -15.41 4.68
N THR A 136 -9.52 -16.32 4.71
CA THR A 136 -10.93 -15.95 4.80
C THR A 136 -11.22 -15.23 6.12
N THR A 137 -10.73 -15.75 7.24
CA THR A 137 -10.91 -15.14 8.55
C THR A 137 -10.28 -13.76 8.61
N LEU A 138 -8.99 -13.65 8.24
CA LEU A 138 -8.29 -12.37 8.26
C LEU A 138 -8.93 -11.34 7.32
N CYS A 139 -9.37 -11.75 6.13
CA CYS A 139 -10.08 -10.87 5.19
C CYS A 139 -11.38 -10.34 5.78
N ASN A 140 -12.19 -11.21 6.38
CA ASN A 140 -13.47 -10.82 7.00
C ASN A 140 -13.26 -9.86 8.17
N ASP A 141 -12.27 -10.11 9.02
CA ASP A 141 -11.95 -9.24 10.16
C ASP A 141 -11.50 -7.86 9.69
N LEU A 142 -10.65 -7.81 8.67
CA LEU A 142 -10.20 -6.54 8.07
C LEU A 142 -11.35 -5.77 7.44
N LEU A 143 -12.20 -6.43 6.64
CA LEU A 143 -13.35 -5.77 6.01
C LEU A 143 -14.33 -5.24 7.03
N ARG A 144 -14.58 -5.99 8.12
CA ARG A 144 -15.42 -5.53 9.23
C ARG A 144 -14.81 -4.28 9.87
N ALA A 145 -13.54 -4.35 10.29
CA ALA A 145 -12.85 -3.24 10.93
C ALA A 145 -12.83 -1.96 10.07
N TRP A 146 -12.75 -2.13 8.75
CA TRP A 146 -12.74 -0.99 7.81
C TRP A 146 -14.13 -0.45 7.49
N ASN A 147 -15.20 -1.23 7.67
CA ASN A 147 -16.58 -0.81 7.40
C ASN A 147 -17.29 -0.24 8.64
N ASP A 148 -16.92 -0.66 9.84
CA ASP A 148 -17.61 -0.25 11.08
C ASP A 148 -17.50 1.25 11.39
N THR A 149 -16.51 1.95 10.86
CA THR A 149 -16.30 3.39 11.08
C THR A 149 -17.25 4.29 10.30
N HIS A 150 -17.92 3.80 9.26
CA HIS A 150 -18.88 4.62 8.50
C HIS A 150 -20.22 4.82 9.21
N HIS A 151 -20.48 4.14 10.32
CA HIS A 151 -21.73 4.30 11.09
C HIS A 151 -21.63 5.32 12.23
N SER A 152 -20.44 5.87 12.51
CA SER A 152 -20.25 6.84 13.62
C SER A 152 -20.28 8.31 13.21
N GLU A 153 -20.46 8.63 11.92
CA GLU A 153 -20.64 10.00 11.43
C GLU A 153 -22.08 10.20 10.91
N LYS A 154 -23.04 10.23 11.85
CA LYS A 154 -24.35 10.85 11.67
C LYS A 154 -24.71 11.70 12.86
#